data_8ae62e361721ca6f63031042253fc133
#
_entry.id   8ae62e361721ca6f63031042253fc133
#
_cell.length_a   1.000
_cell.length_b   1.000
_cell.length_c   1.000
_cell.angle_alpha   90.00
_cell.angle_beta   90.00
_cell.angle_gamma   90.00
#
_symmetry.space_group_name_H-M   'P 1'
#
loop_
_entity.id
_entity.type
_entity.pdbx_description
1 polymer ?
#
loop_
_entity_poly.entity_id
_entity_poly.type
_entity_poly.pdbx_seq_one_letter_code
_entity_poly.pdbx_strand_id
1 'polypeptide(L)'
;MVNPSKLKVDSVADVIAAAKAEPGKIDIAHAGVGNPFHLAAVLFQQAAGVKLNEIPYRGAAPAVQDVLAGIVPMMFVDYATARSHIASGALKALGVAALEERKELPGVPPIAATPDLAGFEAWPWQGIVAPAKTPPEIIAKLRETYVAAVSDPVVRQKLIEAGTEPMQSTPQEFSDYRRKEAAKWADAVKKAGIALD
;
A
#
# COMPACT_ATOMS: atom_id res chain seq x y z
N MET A 1 -8.09 4.11 3.38
CA MET A 1 -9.47 4.57 3.15
C MET A 1 -10.34 4.31 4.37
N VAL A 2 -11.44 5.06 4.51
CA VAL A 2 -12.39 4.94 5.62
C VAL A 2 -13.83 4.89 5.12
N ASN A 3 -14.71 4.30 5.92
CA ASN A 3 -16.15 4.48 5.75
C ASN A 3 -16.58 5.78 6.46
N PRO A 4 -17.04 6.82 5.72
CA PRO A 4 -17.31 8.14 6.28
C PRO A 4 -18.53 8.16 7.22
N SER A 5 -19.39 7.15 7.17
CA SER A 5 -20.51 7.03 8.10
C SER A 5 -20.11 6.49 9.48
N LYS A 6 -18.95 5.81 9.56
CA LYS A 6 -18.47 5.14 10.78
C LYS A 6 -17.31 5.88 11.44
N LEU A 7 -16.38 6.40 10.65
CA LEU A 7 -15.26 7.19 11.14
C LEU A 7 -15.32 8.59 10.53
N LYS A 8 -15.81 9.54 11.29
CA LYS A 8 -15.98 10.94 10.86
C LYS A 8 -14.67 11.68 10.97
N VAL A 9 -13.81 11.49 9.99
CA VAL A 9 -12.49 12.09 9.87
C VAL A 9 -12.30 12.62 8.45
N ASP A 10 -11.53 13.68 8.32
CA ASP A 10 -11.31 14.34 7.04
C ASP A 10 -9.86 14.17 6.54
N SER A 11 -8.95 13.79 7.42
CA SER A 11 -7.53 13.66 7.14
C SER A 11 -6.89 12.48 7.87
N VAL A 12 -5.66 12.14 7.48
CA VAL A 12 -4.82 11.19 8.20
C VAL A 12 -4.50 11.71 9.62
N ALA A 13 -4.31 13.01 9.78
CA ALA A 13 -4.07 13.62 11.09
C ALA A 13 -5.25 13.41 12.05
N ASP A 14 -6.49 13.46 11.56
CA ASP A 14 -7.67 13.20 12.40
C ASP A 14 -7.71 11.75 12.86
N VAL A 15 -7.34 10.78 11.98
CA VAL A 15 -7.22 9.36 12.37
C VAL A 15 -6.20 9.20 13.48
N ILE A 16 -5.03 9.85 13.34
CA ILE A 16 -3.96 9.80 14.36
C ILE A 16 -4.46 10.40 15.69
N ALA A 17 -5.13 11.55 15.65
CA ALA A 17 -5.67 12.19 16.84
C ALA A 17 -6.71 11.29 17.54
N ALA A 18 -7.63 10.70 16.79
CA ALA A 18 -8.62 9.77 17.31
C ALA A 18 -7.99 8.50 17.91
N ALA A 19 -6.98 7.93 17.23
CA ALA A 19 -6.28 6.75 17.71
C ALA A 19 -5.42 7.03 18.97
N LYS A 20 -4.88 8.24 19.10
CA LYS A 20 -4.16 8.68 20.32
C LYS A 20 -5.12 8.90 21.49
N ALA A 21 -6.34 9.40 21.23
CA ALA A 21 -7.35 9.60 22.25
C ALA A 21 -7.88 8.27 22.84
N GLU A 22 -8.06 7.27 21.99
CA GLU A 22 -8.58 5.95 22.37
C GLU A 22 -7.72 4.82 21.78
N PRO A 23 -6.54 4.53 22.36
CA PRO A 23 -5.62 3.53 21.83
C PRO A 23 -6.25 2.13 21.74
N GLY A 24 -6.17 1.54 20.54
CA GLY A 24 -6.71 0.20 20.25
C GLY A 24 -8.22 0.11 20.13
N LYS A 25 -8.94 1.25 20.03
CA LYS A 25 -10.41 1.27 19.86
C LYS A 25 -10.85 1.42 18.40
N ILE A 26 -9.97 1.90 17.53
CA ILE A 26 -10.28 2.02 16.12
C ILE A 26 -9.86 0.72 15.43
N ASP A 27 -10.84 0.05 14.84
CA ASP A 27 -10.62 -1.16 14.07
C ASP A 27 -10.02 -0.83 12.68
N ILE A 28 -9.06 -1.64 12.25
CA ILE A 28 -8.49 -1.59 10.90
C ILE A 28 -8.50 -2.98 10.27
N ALA A 29 -9.20 -3.12 9.14
CA ALA A 29 -9.25 -4.36 8.40
C ALA A 29 -7.99 -4.59 7.56
N HIS A 30 -7.57 -5.86 7.46
CA HIS A 30 -6.50 -6.26 6.55
C HIS A 30 -6.72 -7.65 5.96
N ALA A 31 -6.08 -7.93 4.81
CA ALA A 31 -6.31 -9.13 3.99
C ALA A 31 -5.54 -10.38 4.45
N GLY A 32 -5.21 -10.47 5.74
CA GLY A 32 -4.44 -11.57 6.35
C GLY A 32 -3.10 -11.12 6.90
N VAL A 33 -2.60 -11.87 7.89
CA VAL A 33 -1.31 -11.60 8.55
C VAL A 33 -0.16 -11.69 7.54
N GLY A 34 0.77 -10.71 7.56
CA GLY A 34 1.89 -10.65 6.63
C GLY A 34 1.55 -10.14 5.22
N ASN A 35 0.27 -9.93 4.89
CA ASN A 35 -0.11 -9.30 3.63
C ASN A 35 0.45 -7.85 3.55
N PRO A 36 0.81 -7.33 2.36
CA PRO A 36 1.33 -5.96 2.22
C PRO A 36 0.46 -4.88 2.87
N PHE A 37 -0.86 -5.00 2.83
CA PHE A 37 -1.77 -4.01 3.44
C PHE A 37 -1.81 -4.12 4.97
N HIS A 38 -1.62 -5.31 5.53
CA HIS A 38 -1.39 -5.49 6.96
C HIS A 38 -0.07 -4.83 7.37
N LEU A 39 1.01 -5.11 6.65
CA LEU A 39 2.31 -4.50 6.95
C LEU A 39 2.29 -2.98 6.78
N ALA A 40 1.50 -2.44 5.84
CA ALA A 40 1.28 -1.00 5.72
C ALA A 40 0.59 -0.42 6.98
N ALA A 41 -0.41 -1.12 7.53
CA ALA A 41 -1.06 -0.73 8.78
C ALA A 41 -0.09 -0.78 9.97
N VAL A 42 0.75 -1.79 10.05
CA VAL A 42 1.80 -1.91 11.06
C VAL A 42 2.81 -0.75 10.97
N LEU A 43 3.33 -0.47 9.78
CA LEU A 43 4.24 0.66 9.57
C LEU A 43 3.59 2.00 9.94
N PHE A 44 2.32 2.18 9.57
CA PHE A 44 1.58 3.39 9.93
C PHE A 44 1.46 3.56 11.45
N GLN A 45 1.08 2.51 12.17
CA GLN A 45 0.98 2.53 13.62
C GLN A 45 2.33 2.85 14.28
N GLN A 46 3.42 2.25 13.79
CA GLN A 46 4.78 2.50 14.29
C GLN A 46 5.22 3.95 14.03
N ALA A 47 5.01 4.46 12.81
CA ALA A 47 5.41 5.80 12.43
C ALA A 47 4.58 6.88 13.15
N ALA A 48 3.28 6.68 13.29
CA ALA A 48 2.37 7.62 13.95
C ALA A 48 2.39 7.51 15.48
N GLY A 49 3.01 6.47 16.06
CA GLY A 49 2.99 6.21 17.49
C GLY A 49 1.57 5.96 18.03
N VAL A 50 0.74 5.25 17.27
CA VAL A 50 -0.65 4.92 17.62
C VAL A 50 -0.87 3.43 17.70
N LYS A 51 -1.96 3.03 18.37
CA LYS A 51 -2.43 1.66 18.42
C LYS A 51 -3.82 1.55 17.81
N LEU A 52 -3.96 0.69 16.80
CA LEU A 52 -5.23 0.30 16.18
C LEU A 52 -5.56 -1.15 16.57
N ASN A 53 -6.82 -1.54 16.46
CA ASN A 53 -7.24 -2.93 16.62
C ASN A 53 -7.28 -3.61 15.23
N GLU A 54 -6.39 -4.53 14.99
CA GLU A 54 -6.24 -5.21 13.69
C GLU A 54 -7.25 -6.33 13.53
N ILE A 55 -8.07 -6.28 12.47
CA ILE A 55 -9.09 -7.28 12.14
C ILE A 55 -8.67 -8.06 10.90
N PRO A 56 -8.20 -9.30 11.04
CA PRO A 56 -7.74 -10.12 9.92
C PRO A 56 -8.90 -10.73 9.14
N TYR A 57 -8.81 -10.69 7.81
CA TYR A 57 -9.72 -11.33 6.88
C TYR A 57 -9.01 -12.35 5.99
N ARG A 58 -9.76 -13.27 5.40
CA ARG A 58 -9.25 -14.23 4.41
C ARG A 58 -9.18 -13.59 3.01
N GLY A 59 -8.42 -12.50 2.86
CA GLY A 59 -8.25 -11.77 1.61
C GLY A 59 -8.87 -10.38 1.61
N ALA A 60 -8.63 -9.61 0.55
CA ALA A 60 -9.08 -8.22 0.44
C ALA A 60 -10.61 -8.09 0.23
N ALA A 61 -11.22 -8.99 -0.55
CA ALA A 61 -12.63 -8.88 -0.89
C ALA A 61 -13.57 -8.87 0.34
N PRO A 62 -13.51 -9.84 1.27
CA PRO A 62 -14.35 -9.79 2.48
C PRO A 62 -14.01 -8.58 3.37
N ALA A 63 -12.76 -8.16 3.48
CA ALA A 63 -12.39 -6.97 4.23
C ALA A 63 -13.05 -5.71 3.66
N VAL A 64 -13.02 -5.52 2.34
CA VAL A 64 -13.67 -4.38 1.68
C VAL A 64 -15.18 -4.39 1.90
N GLN A 65 -15.83 -5.55 1.83
CA GLN A 65 -17.28 -5.66 2.07
C GLN A 65 -17.65 -5.21 3.48
N ASP A 66 -16.89 -5.61 4.49
CA ASP A 66 -17.15 -5.20 5.88
C ASP A 66 -16.86 -3.73 6.12
N VAL A 67 -15.85 -3.16 5.44
CA VAL A 67 -15.63 -1.71 5.50
C VAL A 67 -16.76 -0.95 4.80
N LEU A 68 -17.27 -1.42 3.66
CA LEU A 68 -18.44 -0.85 2.98
C LEU A 68 -19.70 -0.93 3.85
N ALA A 69 -19.93 -2.06 4.49
CA ALA A 69 -21.04 -2.26 5.43
C ALA A 69 -20.88 -1.44 6.73
N GLY A 70 -19.70 -0.88 6.97
CA GLY A 70 -19.39 -0.13 8.19
C GLY A 70 -19.23 -1.00 9.43
N ILE A 71 -18.94 -2.29 9.26
CA ILE A 71 -18.56 -3.21 10.35
C ILE A 71 -17.20 -2.85 10.87
N VAL A 72 -16.22 -2.60 9.96
CA VAL A 72 -14.89 -2.07 10.28
C VAL A 72 -14.75 -0.68 9.64
N PRO A 73 -14.27 0.34 10.36
CA PRO A 73 -14.29 1.71 9.88
C PRO A 73 -13.24 2.03 8.81
N MET A 74 -12.11 1.31 8.75
CA MET A 74 -11.02 1.66 7.85
C MET A 74 -10.16 0.47 7.41
N MET A 75 -9.39 0.65 6.33
CA MET A 75 -8.39 -0.30 5.86
C MET A 75 -7.33 0.35 4.95
N PHE A 76 -6.17 -0.30 4.82
CA PHE A 76 -5.30 -0.14 3.66
C PHE A 76 -5.73 -1.10 2.55
N VAL A 77 -5.69 -0.63 1.31
CA VAL A 77 -6.08 -1.43 0.13
C VAL A 77 -5.47 -0.81 -1.13
N ASP A 78 -5.34 -1.59 -2.19
CA ASP A 78 -4.88 -1.09 -3.49
C ASP A 78 -5.94 -0.20 -4.18
N TYR A 79 -5.44 0.67 -5.07
CA TYR A 79 -6.30 1.60 -5.81
C TYR A 79 -7.30 0.89 -6.72
N ALA A 80 -6.89 -0.18 -7.40
CA ALA A 80 -7.76 -0.89 -8.34
C ALA A 80 -9.03 -1.42 -7.64
N THR A 81 -8.87 -1.93 -6.43
CA THR A 81 -9.99 -2.39 -5.58
C THR A 81 -10.82 -1.21 -5.04
N ALA A 82 -10.17 -0.10 -4.65
CA ALA A 82 -10.84 1.02 -3.97
C ALA A 82 -11.54 1.99 -4.90
N ARG A 83 -11.11 2.13 -6.17
CA ARG A 83 -11.48 3.23 -7.06
C ARG A 83 -12.98 3.44 -7.27
N SER A 84 -13.74 2.37 -7.47
CA SER A 84 -15.20 2.45 -7.68
C SER A 84 -15.93 2.90 -6.42
N HIS A 85 -15.48 2.49 -5.25
CA HIS A 85 -16.05 2.85 -3.95
C HIS A 85 -15.71 4.29 -3.56
N ILE A 86 -14.53 4.77 -3.93
CA ILE A 86 -14.12 6.17 -3.75
C ILE A 86 -14.92 7.06 -4.72
N ALA A 87 -15.02 6.67 -6.00
CA ALA A 87 -15.76 7.42 -7.01
C ALA A 87 -17.26 7.55 -6.70
N SER A 88 -17.86 6.53 -6.08
CA SER A 88 -19.26 6.57 -5.63
C SER A 88 -19.47 7.31 -4.31
N GLY A 89 -18.40 7.68 -3.60
CA GLY A 89 -18.48 8.29 -2.27
C GLY A 89 -18.83 7.30 -1.14
N ALA A 90 -18.94 5.99 -1.43
CA ALA A 90 -19.19 4.96 -0.41
C ALA A 90 -18.03 4.84 0.58
N LEU A 91 -16.80 5.05 0.10
CA LEU A 91 -15.58 5.12 0.92
C LEU A 91 -14.82 6.39 0.61
N LYS A 92 -14.05 6.87 1.59
CA LYS A 92 -13.21 8.06 1.46
C LYS A 92 -11.74 7.69 1.55
N ALA A 93 -10.95 8.09 0.55
CA ALA A 93 -9.50 8.05 0.63
C ALA A 93 -9.01 9.24 1.47
N LEU A 94 -8.25 8.99 2.53
CA LEU A 94 -7.66 10.04 3.38
C LEU A 94 -6.21 10.33 3.02
N GLY A 95 -5.53 9.37 2.44
CA GLY A 95 -4.14 9.52 2.02
C GLY A 95 -3.65 8.32 1.23
N VAL A 96 -2.59 8.53 0.47
CA VAL A 96 -1.90 7.46 -0.26
C VAL A 96 -0.56 7.14 0.42
N ALA A 97 -0.22 5.85 0.51
CA ALA A 97 1.00 5.38 1.15
C ALA A 97 2.22 5.47 0.20
N ALA A 98 2.29 6.53 -0.61
CA ALA A 98 3.38 6.89 -1.50
C ALA A 98 4.03 8.21 -1.04
N LEU A 99 5.23 8.51 -1.52
CA LEU A 99 5.93 9.76 -1.17
C LEU A 99 5.34 10.99 -1.86
N GLU A 100 4.69 10.80 -3.01
CA GLU A 100 4.14 11.86 -3.84
C GLU A 100 2.65 11.62 -4.16
N GLU A 101 1.96 12.67 -4.57
CA GLU A 101 0.58 12.58 -5.05
C GLU A 101 0.49 11.64 -6.27
N ARG A 102 -0.63 10.96 -6.37
CA ARG A 102 -0.88 10.01 -7.45
C ARG A 102 -1.92 10.58 -8.41
N LYS A 103 -1.61 10.53 -9.71
CA LYS A 103 -2.51 11.01 -10.76
C LYS A 103 -3.86 10.28 -10.77
N GLU A 104 -3.85 9.03 -10.33
CA GLU A 104 -5.03 8.18 -10.24
C GLU A 104 -5.97 8.58 -9.09
N LEU A 105 -5.46 9.32 -8.11
CA LEU A 105 -6.19 9.78 -6.93
C LEU A 105 -6.02 11.30 -6.75
N PRO A 106 -6.51 12.12 -7.67
CA PRO A 106 -6.34 13.56 -7.59
C PRO A 106 -6.96 14.12 -6.31
N GLY A 107 -6.22 14.98 -5.62
CA GLY A 107 -6.65 15.60 -4.37
C GLY A 107 -6.54 14.72 -3.13
N VAL A 108 -6.02 13.50 -3.25
CA VAL A 108 -5.70 12.66 -2.09
C VAL A 108 -4.21 12.83 -1.75
N PRO A 109 -3.87 13.43 -0.61
CA PRO A 109 -2.49 13.73 -0.27
C PRO A 109 -1.67 12.45 0.04
N PRO A 110 -0.34 12.50 -0.11
CA PRO A 110 0.53 11.49 0.47
C PRO A 110 0.38 11.44 1.99
N ILE A 111 0.41 10.26 2.58
CA ILE A 111 0.47 10.10 4.04
C ILE A 111 1.72 10.79 4.59
N ALA A 112 2.80 10.79 3.83
CA ALA A 112 4.05 11.50 4.14
C ALA A 112 3.90 13.02 4.29
N ALA A 113 2.82 13.63 3.77
CA ALA A 113 2.52 15.05 3.96
C ALA A 113 1.91 15.36 5.36
N THR A 114 1.53 14.32 6.11
CA THR A 114 1.04 14.48 7.48
C THR A 114 2.21 14.80 8.41
N PRO A 115 2.10 15.79 9.33
CA PRO A 115 3.12 16.03 10.34
C PRO A 115 3.51 14.74 11.07
N ASP A 116 4.79 14.59 11.39
CA ASP A 116 5.39 13.41 12.02
C ASP A 116 5.47 12.14 11.15
N LEU A 117 4.92 12.15 9.93
CA LEU A 117 4.97 11.03 8.99
C LEU A 117 5.85 11.31 7.75
N ALA A 118 6.75 12.29 7.83
CA ALA A 118 7.66 12.61 6.72
C ALA A 118 8.44 11.36 6.29
N GLY A 119 8.41 11.05 5.00
CA GLY A 119 9.06 9.86 4.44
C GLY A 119 8.28 8.55 4.61
N PHE A 120 7.06 8.58 5.13
CA PHE A 120 6.22 7.39 5.19
C PHE A 120 5.91 6.87 3.79
N GLU A 121 6.32 5.64 3.55
CA GLU A 121 6.06 4.93 2.30
C GLU A 121 5.79 3.45 2.59
N ALA A 122 4.62 2.97 2.17
CA ALA A 122 4.22 1.58 2.23
C ALA A 122 3.57 1.16 0.90
N TRP A 123 4.22 1.55 -0.21
CA TRP A 123 3.73 1.27 -1.55
C TRP A 123 4.09 -0.16 -1.95
N PRO A 124 3.11 -0.99 -2.35
CA PRO A 124 3.40 -2.32 -2.87
C PRO A 124 4.08 -2.21 -4.23
N TRP A 125 5.12 -3.01 -4.43
CA TRP A 125 5.85 -3.08 -5.69
C TRP A 125 5.87 -4.52 -6.21
N GLN A 126 6.04 -4.65 -7.52
CA GLN A 126 6.21 -5.91 -8.21
C GLN A 126 7.47 -5.87 -9.06
N GLY A 127 8.13 -7.00 -9.20
CA GLY A 127 9.32 -7.12 -10.01
C GLY A 127 9.39 -8.46 -10.75
N ILE A 128 10.07 -8.47 -11.88
CA ILE A 128 10.32 -9.68 -12.65
C ILE A 128 11.69 -10.24 -12.25
N VAL A 129 11.72 -11.51 -11.90
CA VAL A 129 12.94 -12.23 -11.52
C VAL A 129 13.10 -13.47 -12.39
N ALA A 130 14.32 -13.92 -12.54
CA ALA A 130 14.64 -15.17 -13.23
C ALA A 130 15.42 -16.11 -12.28
N PRO A 131 15.47 -17.43 -12.55
CA PRO A 131 16.31 -18.36 -11.82
C PRO A 131 17.77 -17.89 -11.75
N ALA A 132 18.45 -18.13 -10.64
CA ALA A 132 19.80 -17.60 -10.39
C ALA A 132 20.87 -18.04 -11.42
N LYS A 133 20.65 -19.15 -12.12
CA LYS A 133 21.56 -19.68 -13.15
C LYS A 133 21.15 -19.30 -14.58
N THR A 134 20.21 -18.37 -14.76
CA THR A 134 19.85 -17.90 -16.11
C THR A 134 21.04 -17.16 -16.74
N PRO A 135 21.45 -17.51 -17.97
CA PRO A 135 22.56 -16.87 -18.65
C PRO A 135 22.37 -15.35 -18.78
N PRO A 136 23.42 -14.54 -18.64
CA PRO A 136 23.34 -13.08 -18.70
C PRO A 136 22.73 -12.54 -20.00
N GLU A 137 22.97 -13.17 -21.13
CA GLU A 137 22.41 -12.80 -22.44
C GLU A 137 20.89 -12.99 -22.48
N ILE A 138 20.36 -14.00 -21.80
CA ILE A 138 18.92 -14.22 -21.68
C ILE A 138 18.31 -13.12 -20.78
N ILE A 139 18.95 -12.79 -19.67
CA ILE A 139 18.51 -11.70 -18.78
C ILE A 139 18.50 -10.36 -19.55
N ALA A 140 19.54 -10.08 -20.32
CA ALA A 140 19.60 -8.87 -21.15
C ALA A 140 18.45 -8.81 -22.17
N LYS A 141 18.16 -9.93 -22.85
CA LYS A 141 17.06 -10.00 -23.82
C LYS A 141 15.68 -9.85 -23.17
N LEU A 142 15.44 -10.51 -22.04
CA LEU A 142 14.19 -10.36 -21.29
C LEU A 142 13.98 -8.91 -20.83
N ARG A 143 15.04 -8.27 -20.33
CA ARG A 143 14.99 -6.86 -19.94
C ARG A 143 14.69 -5.94 -21.12
N GLU A 144 15.38 -6.12 -22.25
CA GLU A 144 15.13 -5.36 -23.48
C GLU A 144 13.65 -5.45 -23.89
N THR A 145 13.12 -6.68 -23.92
CA THR A 145 11.72 -6.94 -24.26
C THR A 145 10.74 -6.28 -23.28
N TYR A 146 11.02 -6.37 -21.99
CA TYR A 146 10.20 -5.71 -20.95
C TYR A 146 10.23 -4.19 -21.12
N VAL A 147 11.41 -3.59 -21.28
CA VAL A 147 11.56 -2.14 -21.46
C VAL A 147 10.81 -1.67 -22.70
N ALA A 148 10.92 -2.38 -23.82
CA ALA A 148 10.18 -2.07 -25.03
C ALA A 148 8.65 -2.11 -24.79
N ALA A 149 8.17 -3.16 -24.12
CA ALA A 149 6.75 -3.31 -23.82
C ALA A 149 6.20 -2.19 -22.94
N VAL A 150 6.89 -1.86 -21.82
CA VAL A 150 6.40 -0.80 -20.90
C VAL A 150 6.64 0.61 -21.42
N SER A 151 7.44 0.78 -22.47
CA SER A 151 7.64 2.05 -23.19
C SER A 151 6.57 2.28 -24.25
N ASP A 152 5.85 1.25 -24.67
CA ASP A 152 4.72 1.42 -25.58
C ASP A 152 3.60 2.20 -24.89
N PRO A 153 3.12 3.32 -25.48
CA PRO A 153 2.13 4.18 -24.83
C PRO A 153 0.81 3.46 -24.49
N VAL A 154 0.39 2.50 -25.34
CA VAL A 154 -0.87 1.77 -25.14
C VAL A 154 -0.73 0.80 -23.97
N VAL A 155 0.38 0.07 -23.90
CA VAL A 155 0.67 -0.86 -22.80
C VAL A 155 0.83 -0.08 -21.50
N ARG A 156 1.59 1.03 -21.51
CA ARG A 156 1.78 1.89 -20.35
C ARG A 156 0.45 2.40 -19.80
N GLN A 157 -0.42 2.92 -20.68
CA GLN A 157 -1.72 3.42 -20.28
C GLN A 157 -2.60 2.33 -19.63
N LYS A 158 -2.62 1.12 -20.20
CA LYS A 158 -3.38 0.00 -19.62
C LYS A 158 -2.85 -0.42 -18.25
N LEU A 159 -1.54 -0.39 -18.03
CA LEU A 159 -0.94 -0.68 -16.72
C LEU A 159 -1.34 0.37 -15.69
N ILE A 160 -1.30 1.65 -16.04
CA ILE A 160 -1.73 2.76 -15.16
C ILE A 160 -3.22 2.60 -14.82
N GLU A 161 -4.08 2.33 -15.79
CA GLU A 161 -5.51 2.08 -15.57
C GLU A 161 -5.78 0.88 -14.67
N ALA A 162 -4.89 -0.11 -14.69
CA ALA A 162 -4.91 -1.25 -13.77
C ALA A 162 -4.31 -0.94 -12.38
N GLY A 163 -3.90 0.32 -12.13
CA GLY A 163 -3.32 0.73 -10.84
C GLY A 163 -1.84 0.38 -10.68
N THR A 164 -1.15 0.05 -11.77
CA THR A 164 0.29 -0.27 -11.76
C THR A 164 1.05 0.78 -12.54
N GLU A 165 1.96 1.50 -11.90
CA GLU A 165 2.88 2.40 -12.60
C GLU A 165 4.09 1.61 -13.08
N PRO A 166 4.29 1.47 -14.41
CA PRO A 166 5.43 0.74 -14.94
C PRO A 166 6.73 1.51 -14.72
N MET A 167 7.69 0.86 -14.10
CA MET A 167 9.02 1.38 -13.85
C MET A 167 10.07 0.61 -14.67
N GLN A 168 11.16 1.29 -14.99
CA GLN A 168 12.32 0.70 -15.62
C GLN A 168 13.51 0.84 -14.72
N SER A 169 14.26 -0.24 -14.54
CA SER A 169 15.49 -0.23 -13.76
C SER A 169 16.52 -1.16 -14.39
N THR A 170 17.77 -0.95 -14.05
CA THR A 170 18.82 -1.94 -14.30
C THR A 170 18.70 -3.09 -13.29
N PRO A 171 19.28 -4.26 -13.57
CA PRO A 171 19.32 -5.36 -12.62
C PRO A 171 19.97 -4.97 -11.27
N GLN A 172 20.98 -4.10 -11.30
CA GLN A 172 21.66 -3.64 -10.09
C GLN A 172 20.73 -2.72 -9.26
N GLU A 173 20.12 -1.72 -9.88
CA GLU A 173 19.18 -0.81 -9.20
C GLU A 173 18.02 -1.58 -8.58
N PHE A 174 17.46 -2.56 -9.29
CA PHE A 174 16.39 -3.42 -8.76
C PHE A 174 16.88 -4.28 -7.59
N SER A 175 18.09 -4.82 -7.67
CA SER A 175 18.70 -5.60 -6.58
C SER A 175 18.90 -4.75 -5.32
N ASP A 176 19.36 -3.51 -5.48
CA ASP A 176 19.59 -2.57 -4.38
C ASP A 176 18.25 -2.13 -3.74
N TYR A 177 17.27 -1.79 -4.58
CA TYR A 177 15.91 -1.48 -4.15
C TYR A 177 15.30 -2.63 -3.34
N ARG A 178 15.35 -3.85 -3.87
CA ARG A 178 14.82 -5.04 -3.20
C ARG A 178 15.49 -5.30 -1.84
N ARG A 179 16.80 -5.09 -1.73
CA ARG A 179 17.52 -5.22 -0.43
C ARG A 179 17.05 -4.20 0.58
N LYS A 180 16.89 -2.95 0.15
CA LYS A 180 16.38 -1.87 1.01
C LYS A 180 14.96 -2.17 1.49
N GLU A 181 14.08 -2.57 0.58
CA GLU A 181 12.70 -2.94 0.92
C GLU A 181 12.65 -4.14 1.86
N ALA A 182 13.42 -5.20 1.58
CA ALA A 182 13.48 -6.37 2.46
C ALA A 182 13.91 -6.00 3.89
N ALA A 183 14.88 -5.10 4.04
CA ALA A 183 15.32 -4.63 5.36
C ALA A 183 14.22 -3.82 6.07
N LYS A 184 13.54 -2.91 5.36
CA LYS A 184 12.41 -2.12 5.88
C LYS A 184 11.29 -3.01 6.42
N TRP A 185 10.86 -3.98 5.61
CA TRP A 185 9.76 -4.87 5.97
C TRP A 185 10.14 -5.84 7.09
N ALA A 186 11.37 -6.37 7.08
CA ALA A 186 11.88 -7.22 8.16
C ALA A 186 11.92 -6.49 9.51
N ASP A 187 12.34 -5.24 9.53
CA ASP A 187 12.34 -4.40 10.73
C ASP A 187 10.91 -4.16 11.24
N ALA A 188 9.98 -3.85 10.35
CA ALA A 188 8.57 -3.65 10.69
C ALA A 188 7.93 -4.90 11.31
N VAL A 189 8.14 -6.07 10.69
CA VAL A 189 7.66 -7.37 11.18
C VAL A 189 8.24 -7.70 12.55
N LYS A 190 9.57 -7.50 12.71
CA LYS A 190 10.26 -7.75 13.99
C LYS A 190 9.73 -6.85 15.10
N LYS A 191 9.58 -5.55 14.86
CA LYS A 191 9.06 -4.59 15.84
C LYS A 191 7.60 -4.86 16.23
N ALA A 192 6.80 -5.38 15.31
CA ALA A 192 5.41 -5.74 15.58
C ALA A 192 5.26 -7.13 16.24
N GLY A 193 6.33 -7.92 16.36
CA GLY A 193 6.27 -9.27 16.91
C GLY A 193 5.45 -10.24 16.04
N ILE A 194 5.36 -10.00 14.73
CA ILE A 194 4.58 -10.82 13.81
C ILE A 194 5.38 -12.08 13.49
N ALA A 195 4.79 -13.26 13.76
CA ALA A 195 5.29 -14.52 13.23
C ALA A 195 4.76 -14.69 11.78
N LEU A 196 5.68 -14.87 10.85
CA LEU A 196 5.38 -15.29 9.48
C LEU A 196 5.65 -16.78 9.40
N ASP A 197 4.61 -17.57 9.24
CA ASP A 197 4.69 -19.03 9.04
C ASP A 197 5.28 -19.39 7.67
#